data_075cfb057e06bc927955d76da7b21215
#
_entry.id   075cfb057e06bc927955d76da7b21215
#
_cell.length_a   1.000
_cell.length_b   1.000
_cell.length_c   1.000
_cell.angle_alpha   90.00
_cell.angle_beta   90.00
_cell.angle_gamma   90.00
#
_symmetry.space_group_name_H-M   'P 1'
#
loop_
_entity.id
_entity.type
_entity.pdbx_description
1 polymer ?
#
loop_
_entity_poly.entity_id
_entity_poly.type
_entity_poly.pdbx_seq_one_letter_code
_entity_poly.pdbx_strand_id
1 'polypeptide(L)'
;MALGQGFRQQQRQSQKLAMTQRLQQSIQMLQFNVEELRDFLTQKALENPLIDVDTNWNNNHASLSAAKNVTAKDDFIERVSTSNQHSLFEYLLDQIHLTMRDTHLRQIVLYLIEYVDVNGYLHLDEDQARQETQATPIELLDAITLLQQLDPPGVGARSLQEALMLQTENDDHAPNLAYIILEEDFDAFVNRHWDGLAKKYQVELADISNIYDYVRTLTPVPGAAIGQETTGYIFPDLVVTNHEGQLALKTASMAQPVVKFRRKYYQQMGQHDDREVTEYLKEKKNEYDWIASSLQQREATIFRVGTAIIERQEDFFLEKSQDLKPLLLRDVAQQLQVHESTISRSINGKYIQTDFGMFELKRFFTKAVSKRPTGGKIVSADSVQHRIMTLIEQENKEKPLSDQKIVQILNAENVELSRRTVAKYRENLNIPSSSKRKQYLRTE
;
A
#
# COMPACT_ATOMS: atom_id res chain seq x y z
N MET A 1 6.35 -51.17 38.74
CA MET A 1 7.21 -50.59 37.63
C MET A 1 6.45 -49.92 36.49
N ALA A 2 5.13 -49.96 36.45
CA ALA A 2 4.35 -49.36 35.31
C ALA A 2 4.10 -47.85 35.43
N LEU A 3 4.11 -47.28 36.64
CA LEU A 3 3.83 -45.84 36.87
C LEU A 3 4.99 -44.89 36.43
N GLY A 4 6.24 -45.41 36.39
CA GLY A 4 7.39 -44.58 35.97
C GLY A 4 7.50 -44.36 34.46
N GLN A 5 6.98 -45.28 33.65
CA GLN A 5 7.03 -45.16 32.18
C GLN A 5 5.96 -44.16 31.64
N GLY A 6 4.80 -44.10 32.26
CA GLY A 6 3.73 -43.13 31.87
C GLY A 6 4.14 -41.67 32.12
N PHE A 7 4.80 -41.38 33.24
CA PHE A 7 5.28 -40.03 33.56
C PHE A 7 6.39 -39.55 32.61
N ARG A 8 7.30 -40.43 32.19
CA ARG A 8 8.35 -40.09 31.20
C ARG A 8 7.77 -39.81 29.81
N GLN A 9 6.69 -40.49 29.45
CA GLN A 9 6.06 -40.30 28.13
C GLN A 9 5.25 -39.02 28.07
N GLN A 10 4.57 -38.61 29.16
CA GLN A 10 3.86 -37.33 29.25
C GLN A 10 4.85 -36.14 29.24
N GLN A 11 5.97 -36.23 29.92
CA GLN A 11 6.99 -35.17 29.98
C GLN A 11 7.69 -34.99 28.60
N ARG A 12 7.90 -36.07 27.82
CA ARG A 12 8.41 -36.00 26.44
C ARG A 12 7.38 -35.39 25.49
N GLN A 13 6.12 -35.69 25.67
CA GLN A 13 5.04 -35.15 24.81
C GLN A 13 4.83 -33.66 25.07
N SER A 14 4.84 -33.19 26.33
CA SER A 14 4.73 -31.76 26.63
C SER A 14 5.93 -30.95 26.15
N GLN A 15 7.16 -31.50 26.25
CA GLN A 15 8.35 -30.87 25.68
C GLN A 15 8.32 -30.76 24.15
N LYS A 16 7.83 -31.78 23.42
CA LYS A 16 7.65 -31.71 21.96
C LYS A 16 6.59 -30.69 21.58
N LEU A 17 5.50 -30.58 22.31
CA LEU A 17 4.44 -29.58 22.07
C LEU A 17 4.96 -28.15 22.29
N ALA A 18 5.68 -27.89 23.36
CA ALA A 18 6.27 -26.60 23.65
C ALA A 18 7.35 -26.22 22.62
N MET A 19 8.16 -27.18 22.17
CA MET A 19 9.12 -26.94 21.08
C MET A 19 8.44 -26.59 19.75
N THR A 20 7.33 -27.24 19.39
CA THR A 20 6.58 -26.94 18.18
C THR A 20 5.95 -25.55 18.23
N GLN A 21 5.39 -25.15 19.34
CA GLN A 21 4.82 -23.81 19.53
C GLN A 21 5.88 -22.70 19.42
N ARG A 22 7.02 -22.84 20.09
CA ARG A 22 8.13 -21.88 19.98
C ARG A 22 8.70 -21.81 18.57
N LEU A 23 8.80 -22.93 17.86
CA LEU A 23 9.25 -22.97 16.48
C LEU A 23 8.25 -22.24 15.56
N GLN A 24 6.96 -22.45 15.75
CA GLN A 24 5.92 -21.74 15.01
C GLN A 24 5.99 -20.22 15.24
N GLN A 25 6.13 -19.78 16.48
CA GLN A 25 6.27 -18.37 16.83
C GLN A 25 7.55 -17.75 16.22
N SER A 26 8.69 -18.47 16.25
CA SER A 26 9.94 -18.02 15.63
C SER A 26 9.78 -17.86 14.11
N ILE A 27 9.08 -18.79 13.46
CA ILE A 27 8.74 -18.71 12.03
C ILE A 27 7.80 -17.51 11.75
N GLN A 28 6.85 -17.26 12.61
CA GLN A 28 5.92 -16.14 12.50
C GLN A 28 6.65 -14.80 12.67
N MET A 29 7.60 -14.70 13.61
CA MET A 29 8.43 -13.51 13.79
C MET A 29 9.26 -13.15 12.53
N LEU A 30 9.63 -14.12 11.71
CA LEU A 30 10.28 -13.85 10.41
C LEU A 30 9.35 -13.15 9.41
N GLN A 31 8.04 -13.41 9.49
CA GLN A 31 7.05 -12.85 8.57
C GLN A 31 6.65 -11.42 8.94
N PHE A 32 6.61 -11.10 10.22
CA PHE A 32 6.17 -9.79 10.70
C PHE A 32 6.89 -8.64 10.02
N ASN A 33 6.15 -7.62 9.63
CA ASN A 33 6.70 -6.32 9.30
C ASN A 33 7.19 -5.63 10.59
N VAL A 34 7.70 -4.41 10.48
CA VAL A 34 8.26 -3.68 11.63
C VAL A 34 7.18 -3.32 12.65
N GLU A 35 5.99 -2.94 12.19
CA GLU A 35 4.86 -2.56 13.04
C GLU A 35 4.27 -3.78 13.75
N GLU A 36 3.98 -4.85 13.02
CA GLU A 36 3.50 -6.11 13.58
C GLU A 36 4.47 -6.71 14.61
N LEU A 37 5.77 -6.59 14.35
CA LEU A 37 6.79 -7.03 15.28
C LEU A 37 6.78 -6.19 16.57
N ARG A 38 6.61 -4.89 16.47
CA ARG A 38 6.49 -3.98 17.60
C ARG A 38 5.28 -4.33 18.47
N ASP A 39 4.12 -4.53 17.83
CA ASP A 39 2.88 -4.86 18.52
C ASP A 39 2.99 -6.20 19.25
N PHE A 40 3.58 -7.21 18.59
CA PHE A 40 3.89 -8.50 19.21
C PHE A 40 4.81 -8.35 20.42
N LEU A 41 5.89 -7.57 20.33
CA LEU A 41 6.82 -7.35 21.43
C LEU A 41 6.18 -6.55 22.58
N THR A 42 5.34 -5.58 22.26
CA THR A 42 4.58 -4.81 23.26
C THR A 42 3.62 -5.71 24.03
N GLN A 43 2.90 -6.59 23.32
CA GLN A 43 2.05 -7.59 23.97
C GLN A 43 2.87 -8.54 24.86
N LYS A 44 4.03 -9.00 24.41
CA LYS A 44 4.94 -9.84 25.20
C LYS A 44 5.52 -9.11 26.41
N ALA A 45 5.75 -7.82 26.35
CA ALA A 45 6.18 -7.00 27.47
C ALA A 45 5.09 -6.86 28.55
N LEU A 46 3.81 -6.86 28.16
CA LEU A 46 2.69 -6.91 29.13
C LEU A 46 2.59 -8.25 29.85
N GLU A 47 2.90 -9.37 29.17
CA GLU A 47 2.87 -10.71 29.73
C GLU A 47 4.13 -11.06 30.57
N ASN A 48 5.26 -10.39 30.29
CA ASN A 48 6.56 -10.71 30.89
C ASN A 48 7.21 -9.44 31.47
N PRO A 49 7.22 -9.29 32.82
CA PRO A 49 7.75 -8.11 33.48
C PRO A 49 9.27 -7.93 33.34
N LEU A 50 9.99 -8.95 32.87
CA LEU A 50 11.43 -8.91 32.63
C LEU A 50 11.80 -8.28 31.28
N ILE A 51 10.82 -8.11 30.41
CA ILE A 51 10.99 -7.51 29.09
C ILE A 51 10.72 -6.02 29.18
N ASP A 52 11.63 -5.23 28.64
CA ASP A 52 11.49 -3.80 28.41
C ASP A 52 11.67 -3.51 26.93
N VAL A 53 10.64 -2.97 26.28
CA VAL A 53 10.69 -2.60 24.87
C VAL A 53 10.89 -1.10 24.81
N ASP A 54 11.94 -0.66 24.13
CA ASP A 54 12.23 0.77 23.98
C ASP A 54 11.19 1.41 23.03
N THR A 55 10.25 2.15 23.63
CA THR A 55 9.16 2.82 22.90
C THR A 55 9.57 4.19 22.34
N ASN A 56 10.82 4.64 22.54
CA ASN A 56 11.34 5.92 22.04
C ASN A 56 11.45 6.02 20.51
N TRP A 57 11.00 5.02 19.79
CA TRP A 57 10.88 4.99 18.37
C TRP A 57 10.09 6.16 17.76
N ASN A 58 8.99 6.61 18.43
CA ASN A 58 8.16 7.71 17.93
C ASN A 58 8.83 9.10 18.06
N ASN A 59 9.79 9.28 18.96
CA ASN A 59 10.38 10.59 19.21
C ASN A 59 11.48 10.97 18.21
N ASN A 60 12.04 10.01 17.45
CA ASN A 60 13.06 10.31 16.44
C ASN A 60 12.49 10.89 15.13
N HIS A 61 11.18 10.73 14.88
CA HIS A 61 10.55 11.40 13.73
C HIS A 61 10.36 12.90 13.93
N ALA A 62 10.15 13.34 15.17
CA ALA A 62 10.10 14.76 15.50
C ALA A 62 11.47 15.45 15.41
N SER A 63 12.58 14.70 15.48
CA SER A 63 13.93 15.29 15.51
C SER A 63 14.60 15.44 14.14
N LEU A 64 14.13 14.75 13.10
CA LEU A 64 14.69 14.91 11.73
C LEU A 64 14.14 16.13 11.00
N SER A 65 12.98 16.66 11.42
CA SER A 65 12.48 17.96 10.95
C SER A 65 12.98 19.15 11.81
N ALA A 66 13.55 18.89 12.99
CA ALA A 66 13.97 19.91 13.96
C ALA A 66 15.42 20.40 13.83
N ALA A 67 16.09 20.17 12.70
CA ALA A 67 17.41 20.74 12.43
C ALA A 67 17.37 22.18 11.86
N LYS A 68 16.28 22.94 12.11
CA LYS A 68 16.24 24.39 11.94
C LYS A 68 15.61 25.02 13.19
N ASN A 69 16.37 25.91 13.82
CA ASN A 69 15.98 26.73 14.96
C ASN A 69 14.56 27.28 14.84
N VAL A 70 13.59 26.67 15.54
CA VAL A 70 12.23 27.19 15.67
C VAL A 70 11.88 27.28 17.15
N THR A 71 11.40 28.44 17.56
CA THR A 71 11.05 28.77 18.94
C THR A 71 9.84 27.97 19.40
N ALA A 72 9.80 27.61 20.68
CA ALA A 72 8.82 26.71 21.33
C ALA A 72 7.32 27.08 21.16
N LYS A 73 6.99 28.20 20.53
CA LYS A 73 5.61 28.62 20.23
C LYS A 73 5.06 28.04 18.93
N ASP A 74 5.93 27.79 17.94
CA ASP A 74 5.51 27.27 16.63
C ASP A 74 5.24 25.75 16.69
N ASP A 75 5.94 25.02 17.57
CA ASP A 75 5.74 23.59 17.82
C ASP A 75 4.33 23.25 18.33
N PHE A 76 3.70 24.17 19.09
CA PHE A 76 2.35 23.93 19.62
C PHE A 76 1.28 24.09 18.53
N ILE A 77 1.46 25.06 17.63
CA ILE A 77 0.52 25.32 16.53
C ILE A 77 0.64 24.19 15.48
N GLU A 78 1.85 23.70 15.23
CA GLU A 78 2.08 22.58 14.29
C GLU A 78 1.55 21.25 14.83
N ARG A 79 1.63 21.00 16.14
CA ARG A 79 1.02 19.82 16.79
C ARG A 79 -0.50 19.87 16.82
N VAL A 80 -1.07 21.06 16.98
CA VAL A 80 -2.54 21.26 16.92
C VAL A 80 -3.03 21.10 15.48
N SER A 81 -2.28 21.56 14.47
CA SER A 81 -2.67 21.39 13.06
C SER A 81 -2.51 19.95 12.55
N THR A 82 -1.56 19.16 13.08
CA THR A 82 -1.41 17.74 12.71
C THR A 82 -2.40 16.79 13.41
N SER A 83 -3.06 17.23 14.47
CA SER A 83 -4.08 16.42 15.16
C SER A 83 -5.51 16.58 14.58
N ASN A 84 -5.73 17.57 13.71
CA ASN A 84 -7.03 17.81 13.09
C ASN A 84 -7.15 17.10 11.73
N GLN A 85 -7.00 15.78 11.72
CA GLN A 85 -7.46 14.97 10.59
C GLN A 85 -8.97 14.76 10.76
N HIS A 86 -9.74 15.76 10.29
CA HIS A 86 -11.18 15.59 10.20
C HIS A 86 -11.49 14.47 9.20
N SER A 87 -12.23 13.47 9.64
CA SER A 87 -12.82 12.51 8.71
C SER A 87 -13.77 13.24 7.75
N LEU A 88 -14.01 12.69 6.57
CA LEU A 88 -15.01 13.27 5.65
C LEU A 88 -16.33 13.55 6.38
N PHE A 89 -16.74 12.61 7.23
CA PHE A 89 -17.96 12.75 8.06
C PHE A 89 -17.92 13.99 8.96
N GLU A 90 -16.83 14.20 9.72
CA GLU A 90 -16.69 15.38 10.59
C GLU A 90 -16.67 16.68 9.80
N TYR A 91 -16.00 16.69 8.65
CA TYR A 91 -15.93 17.85 7.78
C TYR A 91 -17.33 18.24 7.23
N LEU A 92 -18.11 17.28 6.75
CA LEU A 92 -19.47 17.51 6.28
C LEU A 92 -20.40 17.91 7.42
N LEU A 93 -20.24 17.32 8.60
CA LEU A 93 -21.01 17.66 9.79
C LEU A 93 -20.78 19.14 10.18
N ASP A 94 -19.53 19.59 10.19
CA ASP A 94 -19.18 20.97 10.50
C ASP A 94 -19.76 21.94 9.45
N GLN A 95 -19.72 21.59 8.17
CA GLN A 95 -20.34 22.42 7.12
C GLN A 95 -21.85 22.58 7.35
N ILE A 96 -22.57 21.49 7.64
CA ILE A 96 -24.01 21.54 7.90
C ILE A 96 -24.31 22.40 9.12
N HIS A 97 -23.50 22.28 10.19
CA HIS A 97 -23.68 23.09 11.38
C HIS A 97 -23.48 24.61 11.13
N LEU A 98 -22.55 24.94 10.21
CA LEU A 98 -22.23 26.31 9.86
C LEU A 98 -23.21 26.94 8.84
N THR A 99 -23.66 26.14 7.85
CA THR A 99 -24.41 26.65 6.69
C THR A 99 -25.91 26.51 6.83
N MET A 100 -26.40 25.47 7.55
CA MET A 100 -27.82 25.15 7.59
C MET A 100 -28.46 25.59 8.94
N ARG A 101 -29.63 26.22 8.81
CA ARG A 101 -30.46 26.55 9.98
C ARG A 101 -31.08 25.31 10.59
N ASP A 102 -31.45 25.35 11.84
CA ASP A 102 -32.09 24.23 12.54
C ASP A 102 -33.55 24.04 12.05
N THR A 103 -33.69 23.15 11.07
CA THR A 103 -34.95 22.82 10.38
C THR A 103 -35.10 21.33 10.28
N HIS A 104 -36.28 20.82 9.91
CA HIS A 104 -36.53 19.41 9.66
C HIS A 104 -35.62 18.88 8.53
N LEU A 105 -35.44 19.65 7.47
CA LEU A 105 -34.53 19.31 6.37
C LEU A 105 -33.08 19.06 6.83
N ARG A 106 -32.58 19.90 7.75
CA ARG A 106 -31.25 19.70 8.35
C ARG A 106 -31.15 18.37 9.09
N GLN A 107 -32.20 17.93 9.80
CA GLN A 107 -32.21 16.64 10.48
C GLN A 107 -32.14 15.48 9.48
N ILE A 108 -32.84 15.61 8.35
CA ILE A 108 -32.77 14.61 7.26
C ILE A 108 -31.37 14.61 6.65
N VAL A 109 -30.75 15.76 6.39
CA VAL A 109 -29.37 15.82 5.86
C VAL A 109 -28.37 15.21 6.83
N LEU A 110 -28.50 15.46 8.15
CA LEU A 110 -27.68 14.82 9.18
C LEU A 110 -27.82 13.30 9.18
N TYR A 111 -29.04 12.81 8.99
CA TYR A 111 -29.28 11.36 8.82
C TYR A 111 -28.61 10.82 7.54
N LEU A 112 -28.69 11.55 6.43
CA LEU A 112 -28.11 11.11 5.15
C LEU A 112 -26.58 11.01 5.19
N ILE A 113 -25.88 11.85 5.97
CA ILE A 113 -24.41 11.79 6.09
C ILE A 113 -23.94 10.45 6.65
N GLU A 114 -24.70 9.78 7.51
CA GLU A 114 -24.33 8.48 8.07
C GLU A 114 -24.26 7.39 7.01
N TYR A 115 -24.89 7.61 5.86
CA TYR A 115 -24.90 6.69 4.70
C TYR A 115 -23.91 7.09 3.59
N VAL A 116 -23.13 8.15 3.81
CA VAL A 116 -22.04 8.52 2.89
C VAL A 116 -20.79 7.71 3.23
N ASP A 117 -20.24 7.03 2.21
CA ASP A 117 -19.02 6.25 2.38
C ASP A 117 -17.75 7.14 2.41
N VAL A 118 -16.60 6.54 2.70
CA VAL A 118 -15.30 7.24 2.71
C VAL A 118 -14.89 7.81 1.34
N ASN A 119 -15.48 7.30 0.27
CA ASN A 119 -15.27 7.79 -1.09
C ASN A 119 -16.16 9.01 -1.42
N GLY A 120 -17.17 9.28 -0.59
CA GLY A 120 -18.13 10.37 -0.77
C GLY A 120 -19.44 9.97 -1.47
N TYR A 121 -19.68 8.67 -1.70
CA TYR A 121 -20.90 8.17 -2.33
C TYR A 121 -22.00 7.90 -1.30
N LEU A 122 -23.23 8.25 -1.67
CA LEU A 122 -24.43 7.99 -0.86
C LEU A 122 -25.00 6.61 -1.15
N HIS A 123 -24.95 5.72 -0.18
CA HIS A 123 -25.56 4.38 -0.23
C HIS A 123 -26.83 4.33 0.60
N LEU A 124 -27.95 4.71 0.01
CA LEU A 124 -29.22 4.87 0.70
C LEU A 124 -30.33 4.01 0.06
N ASP A 125 -31.12 3.34 0.90
CA ASP A 125 -32.44 2.83 0.52
C ASP A 125 -33.47 3.94 0.79
N GLU A 126 -34.05 4.51 -0.27
CA GLU A 126 -34.98 5.62 -0.19
C GLU A 126 -36.26 5.28 0.59
N ASP A 127 -36.72 4.04 0.52
CA ASP A 127 -37.93 3.62 1.23
C ASP A 127 -37.67 3.49 2.73
N GLN A 128 -36.51 2.96 3.10
CA GLN A 128 -36.10 2.88 4.50
C GLN A 128 -35.87 4.29 5.07
N ALA A 129 -35.15 5.15 4.38
CA ALA A 129 -34.90 6.51 4.81
C ALA A 129 -36.17 7.32 5.05
N ARG A 130 -37.18 7.16 4.19
CA ARG A 130 -38.49 7.82 4.36
C ARG A 130 -39.24 7.34 5.62
N GLN A 131 -39.13 6.05 5.94
CA GLN A 131 -39.78 5.49 7.14
C GLN A 131 -39.07 5.99 8.42
N GLU A 132 -37.77 6.02 8.44
CA GLU A 132 -36.99 6.39 9.62
C GLU A 132 -37.03 7.91 9.90
N THR A 133 -36.95 8.73 8.85
CA THR A 133 -36.98 10.20 8.98
C THR A 133 -38.39 10.79 8.95
N GLN A 134 -39.43 9.98 8.64
CA GLN A 134 -40.83 10.43 8.41
C GLN A 134 -40.92 11.54 7.34
N ALA A 135 -39.95 11.60 6.42
CA ALA A 135 -39.88 12.58 5.37
C ALA A 135 -40.81 12.25 4.20
N THR A 136 -41.37 13.27 3.59
CA THR A 136 -42.06 13.13 2.32
C THR A 136 -41.02 12.88 1.19
N PRO A 137 -41.44 12.27 0.06
CA PRO A 137 -40.53 12.07 -1.08
C PRO A 137 -39.83 13.36 -1.57
N ILE A 138 -40.53 14.50 -1.47
CA ILE A 138 -40.00 15.82 -1.88
C ILE A 138 -38.95 16.29 -0.88
N GLU A 139 -39.22 16.20 0.42
CA GLU A 139 -38.27 16.58 1.47
C GLU A 139 -36.98 15.75 1.44
N LEU A 140 -37.10 14.44 1.13
CA LEU A 140 -35.92 13.58 0.95
C LEU A 140 -35.08 14.00 -0.25
N LEU A 141 -35.73 14.31 -1.39
CA LEU A 141 -35.04 14.79 -2.59
C LEU A 141 -34.36 16.14 -2.33
N ASP A 142 -35.04 17.08 -1.68
CA ASP A 142 -34.49 18.37 -1.30
C ASP A 142 -33.28 18.19 -0.35
N ALA A 143 -33.35 17.28 0.61
CA ALA A 143 -32.26 16.97 1.51
C ALA A 143 -31.05 16.37 0.79
N ILE A 144 -31.27 15.48 -0.18
CA ILE A 144 -30.17 14.93 -1.02
C ILE A 144 -29.54 16.04 -1.85
N THR A 145 -30.33 16.93 -2.45
CA THR A 145 -29.81 18.08 -3.21
C THR A 145 -28.99 19.02 -2.33
N LEU A 146 -29.43 19.28 -1.09
CA LEU A 146 -28.67 20.06 -0.12
C LEU A 146 -27.36 19.37 0.31
N LEU A 147 -27.36 18.06 0.45
CA LEU A 147 -26.14 17.27 0.72
C LEU A 147 -25.15 17.39 -0.45
N GLN A 148 -25.63 17.32 -1.69
CA GLN A 148 -24.83 17.41 -2.90
C GLN A 148 -24.25 18.80 -3.17
N GLN A 149 -24.77 19.83 -2.50
CA GLN A 149 -24.22 21.21 -2.55
C GLN A 149 -23.06 21.43 -1.56
N LEU A 150 -22.74 20.44 -0.70
CA LEU A 150 -21.61 20.54 0.20
C LEU A 150 -20.27 20.36 -0.51
N ASP A 151 -19.21 20.86 0.09
CA ASP A 151 -17.83 20.68 -0.37
C ASP A 151 -17.23 19.40 0.25
N PRO A 152 -16.54 18.54 -0.54
CA PRO A 152 -16.10 18.69 -1.94
C PRO A 152 -17.20 18.36 -2.96
N PRO A 153 -17.15 19.01 -4.15
CA PRO A 153 -18.13 18.80 -5.22
C PRO A 153 -18.22 17.33 -5.62
N GLY A 154 -19.45 16.82 -5.74
CA GLY A 154 -19.71 15.42 -6.06
C GLY A 154 -19.95 14.50 -4.86
N VAL A 155 -19.84 15.01 -3.63
CA VAL A 155 -20.27 14.28 -2.41
C VAL A 155 -21.78 14.10 -2.41
N GLY A 156 -22.26 12.96 -1.86
CA GLY A 156 -23.66 12.61 -1.86
C GLY A 156 -24.21 12.07 -3.18
N ALA A 157 -23.35 11.86 -4.18
CA ALA A 157 -23.72 11.20 -5.43
C ALA A 157 -24.00 9.72 -5.21
N ARG A 158 -24.96 9.16 -5.96
CA ARG A 158 -25.34 7.73 -5.90
C ARG A 158 -24.52 6.88 -6.88
N SER A 159 -23.89 7.51 -7.85
CA SER A 159 -23.10 6.84 -8.89
C SER A 159 -21.93 7.73 -9.36
N LEU A 160 -20.96 7.09 -10.02
CA LEU A 160 -19.83 7.82 -10.63
C LEU A 160 -20.32 8.87 -11.66
N GLN A 161 -21.33 8.51 -12.45
CA GLN A 161 -21.93 9.41 -13.43
C GLN A 161 -22.45 10.69 -12.76
N GLU A 162 -23.25 10.53 -11.70
CA GLU A 162 -23.82 11.65 -10.93
C GLU A 162 -22.72 12.49 -10.25
N ALA A 163 -21.67 11.86 -9.70
CA ALA A 163 -20.54 12.58 -9.10
C ALA A 163 -19.81 13.46 -10.12
N LEU A 164 -19.58 12.96 -11.33
CA LEU A 164 -18.95 13.72 -12.40
C LEU A 164 -19.87 14.84 -12.93
N MET A 165 -21.17 14.61 -12.99
CA MET A 165 -22.15 15.64 -13.37
C MET A 165 -22.16 16.79 -12.35
N LEU A 166 -22.23 16.49 -11.06
CA LEU A 166 -22.20 17.49 -9.99
C LEU A 166 -20.89 18.31 -10.00
N GLN A 167 -19.75 17.68 -10.26
CA GLN A 167 -18.48 18.39 -10.39
C GLN A 167 -18.46 19.30 -11.64
N THR A 168 -19.03 18.82 -12.75
CA THR A 168 -19.10 19.59 -14.00
C THR A 168 -20.06 20.78 -13.87
N GLU A 169 -21.14 20.65 -13.10
CA GLU A 169 -22.09 21.73 -12.82
C GLU A 169 -21.47 22.85 -11.97
N ASN A 170 -20.59 22.47 -11.02
CA ASN A 170 -19.92 23.41 -10.13
C ASN A 170 -18.65 24.05 -10.74
N ASP A 171 -18.21 23.63 -11.92
CA ASP A 171 -17.00 24.13 -12.57
C ASP A 171 -17.34 25.12 -13.70
N ASP A 172 -17.07 26.39 -13.50
CA ASP A 172 -17.28 27.47 -14.49
C ASP A 172 -16.46 27.31 -15.78
N HIS A 173 -15.42 26.44 -15.75
CA HIS A 173 -14.56 26.18 -16.91
C HIS A 173 -14.94 24.90 -17.68
N ALA A 174 -16.03 24.25 -17.30
CA ALA A 174 -16.48 23.04 -17.94
C ALA A 174 -16.85 23.29 -19.44
N PRO A 175 -16.48 22.36 -20.33
CA PRO A 175 -16.91 22.45 -21.75
C PRO A 175 -18.43 22.37 -21.86
N ASN A 176 -19.03 23.22 -22.74
CA ASN A 176 -20.48 23.41 -22.84
C ASN A 176 -21.33 22.15 -23.02
N LEU A 177 -20.78 21.09 -23.59
CA LEU A 177 -21.50 19.83 -23.83
C LEU A 177 -21.13 18.72 -22.81
N ALA A 178 -20.19 18.97 -21.90
CA ALA A 178 -19.70 17.95 -20.97
C ALA A 178 -20.84 17.39 -20.10
N TYR A 179 -21.65 18.27 -19.50
CA TYR A 179 -22.78 17.88 -18.66
C TYR A 179 -23.81 17.03 -19.43
N ILE A 180 -24.22 17.47 -20.63
CA ILE A 180 -25.24 16.78 -21.44
C ILE A 180 -24.74 15.38 -21.88
N ILE A 181 -23.48 15.26 -22.27
CA ILE A 181 -22.89 13.97 -22.66
C ILE A 181 -22.79 13.02 -21.44
N LEU A 182 -22.45 13.55 -20.27
CA LEU A 182 -22.42 12.75 -19.03
C LEU A 182 -23.83 12.32 -18.61
N GLU A 183 -24.86 13.14 -18.83
CA GLU A 183 -26.24 12.82 -18.47
C GLU A 183 -26.86 11.80 -19.43
N GLU A 184 -26.79 12.01 -20.75
CA GLU A 184 -27.53 11.22 -21.73
C GLU A 184 -26.75 10.00 -22.27
N ASP A 185 -25.43 10.13 -22.48
CA ASP A 185 -24.65 9.17 -23.26
C ASP A 185 -23.37 8.70 -22.51
N PHE A 186 -23.42 8.60 -21.19
CA PHE A 186 -22.29 8.21 -20.36
C PHE A 186 -21.61 6.92 -20.83
N ASP A 187 -22.38 5.87 -21.10
CA ASP A 187 -21.85 4.56 -21.53
C ASP A 187 -21.17 4.64 -22.90
N ALA A 188 -21.75 5.38 -23.84
CA ALA A 188 -21.15 5.58 -25.16
C ALA A 188 -19.85 6.40 -25.07
N PHE A 189 -19.81 7.38 -24.17
CA PHE A 189 -18.65 8.22 -23.92
C PHE A 189 -17.51 7.41 -23.30
N VAL A 190 -17.77 6.62 -22.24
CA VAL A 190 -16.78 5.75 -21.58
C VAL A 190 -16.23 4.69 -22.53
N ASN A 191 -17.10 4.09 -23.35
CA ASN A 191 -16.72 3.07 -24.33
C ASN A 191 -16.06 3.66 -25.59
N ARG A 192 -15.86 4.99 -25.64
CA ARG A 192 -15.23 5.72 -26.77
C ARG A 192 -15.93 5.54 -28.09
N HIS A 193 -17.26 5.50 -28.09
CA HIS A 193 -18.06 5.54 -29.32
C HIS A 193 -18.18 7.00 -29.86
N TRP A 194 -17.05 7.69 -29.94
CA TRP A 194 -16.96 9.12 -30.19
C TRP A 194 -17.48 9.53 -31.56
N ASP A 195 -17.34 8.68 -32.61
CA ASP A 195 -17.91 8.93 -33.94
C ASP A 195 -19.44 9.02 -33.89
N GLY A 196 -20.10 8.25 -33.01
CA GLY A 196 -21.54 8.33 -32.81
C GLY A 196 -21.96 9.60 -32.09
N LEU A 197 -21.22 9.97 -31.03
CA LEU A 197 -21.47 11.18 -30.25
C LEU A 197 -21.24 12.43 -31.08
N ALA A 198 -20.16 12.49 -31.87
CA ALA A 198 -19.87 13.60 -32.77
C ALA A 198 -21.01 13.84 -33.77
N LYS A 199 -21.61 12.78 -34.31
CA LYS A 199 -22.77 12.88 -35.22
C LYS A 199 -24.05 13.30 -34.51
N LYS A 200 -24.29 12.77 -33.29
CA LYS A 200 -25.49 13.06 -32.48
C LYS A 200 -25.53 14.54 -32.08
N TYR A 201 -24.41 15.06 -31.60
CA TYR A 201 -24.32 16.43 -31.08
C TYR A 201 -23.81 17.44 -32.13
N GLN A 202 -23.51 17.01 -33.37
CA GLN A 202 -23.03 17.84 -34.46
C GLN A 202 -21.75 18.63 -34.11
N VAL A 203 -20.81 17.99 -33.44
CA VAL A 203 -19.53 18.54 -32.99
C VAL A 203 -18.37 17.80 -33.63
N GLU A 204 -17.19 18.41 -33.63
CA GLU A 204 -15.96 17.75 -34.09
C GLU A 204 -15.46 16.68 -33.07
N LEU A 205 -14.76 15.67 -33.60
CA LEU A 205 -14.13 14.65 -32.74
C LEU A 205 -13.13 15.27 -31.75
N ALA A 206 -12.50 16.39 -32.12
CA ALA A 206 -11.61 17.15 -31.28
C ALA A 206 -12.31 17.71 -30.03
N ASP A 207 -13.55 18.18 -30.17
CA ASP A 207 -14.33 18.72 -29.06
C ASP A 207 -14.68 17.59 -28.04
N ILE A 208 -15.05 16.42 -28.55
CA ILE A 208 -15.29 15.25 -27.67
C ILE A 208 -14.00 14.80 -27.00
N SER A 209 -12.86 14.86 -27.70
CA SER A 209 -11.56 14.57 -27.07
C SER A 209 -11.23 15.57 -25.97
N ASN A 210 -11.51 16.85 -26.14
CA ASN A 210 -11.32 17.90 -25.14
C ASN A 210 -12.23 17.65 -23.92
N ILE A 211 -13.49 17.26 -24.14
CA ILE A 211 -14.42 16.91 -23.08
C ILE A 211 -13.90 15.67 -22.32
N TYR A 212 -13.36 14.68 -23.03
CA TYR A 212 -12.77 13.50 -22.38
C TYR A 212 -11.54 13.85 -21.53
N ASP A 213 -10.66 14.71 -22.03
CA ASP A 213 -9.49 15.16 -21.28
C ASP A 213 -9.91 16.01 -20.06
N TYR A 214 -10.94 16.83 -20.18
CA TYR A 214 -11.55 17.55 -19.06
C TYR A 214 -12.11 16.59 -18.00
N VAL A 215 -12.94 15.61 -18.38
CA VAL A 215 -13.53 14.64 -17.45
C VAL A 215 -12.44 13.83 -16.73
N ARG A 216 -11.29 13.60 -17.36
CA ARG A 216 -10.14 12.95 -16.69
C ARG A 216 -9.48 13.80 -15.61
N THR A 217 -9.68 15.11 -15.60
CA THR A 217 -9.19 15.98 -14.53
C THR A 217 -10.10 15.97 -13.29
N LEU A 218 -11.36 15.55 -13.48
CA LEU A 218 -12.31 15.41 -12.38
C LEU A 218 -11.94 14.27 -11.43
N THR A 219 -12.38 14.37 -10.19
CA THR A 219 -12.06 13.38 -9.16
C THR A 219 -13.14 12.30 -9.09
N PRO A 220 -12.83 11.02 -9.40
CA PRO A 220 -13.81 9.94 -9.30
C PRO A 220 -14.19 9.59 -7.85
N VAL A 221 -13.43 10.06 -6.88
CA VAL A 221 -13.61 9.81 -5.44
C VAL A 221 -13.60 11.14 -4.70
N PRO A 222 -14.74 11.84 -4.60
CA PRO A 222 -14.79 13.19 -4.02
C PRO A 222 -14.33 13.22 -2.55
N GLY A 223 -14.58 12.16 -1.77
CA GLY A 223 -14.14 12.05 -0.37
C GLY A 223 -12.62 11.94 -0.17
N ALA A 224 -11.86 11.52 -1.19
CA ALA A 224 -10.41 11.31 -1.05
C ALA A 224 -9.61 12.60 -0.78
N ALA A 225 -10.17 13.76 -1.09
CA ALA A 225 -9.51 15.05 -0.86
C ALA A 225 -9.41 15.38 0.65
N ILE A 226 -10.36 14.89 1.47
CA ILE A 226 -10.48 15.22 2.89
C ILE A 226 -10.11 14.03 3.77
N GLY A 227 -10.52 12.84 3.38
CA GLY A 227 -10.18 11.59 4.07
C GLY A 227 -8.81 11.04 3.64
N GLN A 228 -7.75 11.84 3.66
CA GLN A 228 -6.41 11.27 3.51
C GLN A 228 -6.18 10.31 4.65
N GLU A 229 -6.43 9.02 4.41
CA GLU A 229 -5.81 7.97 5.20
C GLU A 229 -4.32 8.34 5.26
N THR A 230 -3.78 8.47 6.45
CA THR A 230 -2.35 8.57 6.64
C THR A 230 -1.76 7.38 5.92
N THR A 231 -1.19 7.62 4.73
CA THR A 231 -0.42 6.59 4.06
C THR A 231 0.63 6.15 5.05
N GLY A 232 0.45 4.95 5.62
CA GLY A 232 1.34 4.43 6.66
C GLY A 232 2.77 4.53 6.17
N TYR A 233 3.64 5.16 6.95
CA TYR A 233 5.05 5.27 6.60
C TYR A 233 5.64 3.87 6.48
N ILE A 234 6.19 3.55 5.32
CA ILE A 234 6.90 2.29 5.09
C ILE A 234 8.30 2.43 5.69
N PHE A 235 8.60 1.63 6.70
CA PHE A 235 9.93 1.58 7.31
C PHE A 235 10.81 0.56 6.57
N PRO A 236 12.02 0.96 6.12
CA PRO A 236 12.95 0.01 5.51
C PRO A 236 13.51 -0.95 6.56
N ASP A 237 13.69 -2.22 6.18
CA ASP A 237 14.41 -3.21 7.00
C ASP A 237 15.93 -3.14 6.74
N LEU A 238 16.31 -2.82 5.51
CA LEU A 238 17.69 -2.74 5.06
C LEU A 238 17.97 -1.39 4.38
N VAL A 239 19.20 -0.90 4.51
CA VAL A 239 19.70 0.30 3.83
C VAL A 239 20.95 -0.04 3.05
N VAL A 240 20.97 0.30 1.77
CA VAL A 240 22.13 0.17 0.88
C VAL A 240 22.62 1.57 0.56
N THR A 241 23.89 1.81 0.79
CA THR A 241 24.57 3.05 0.43
C THR A 241 25.67 2.76 -0.57
N ASN A 242 25.80 3.61 -1.58
CA ASN A 242 26.87 3.52 -2.57
C ASN A 242 27.96 4.54 -2.23
N HIS A 243 29.16 4.08 -1.87
CA HIS A 243 30.32 4.91 -1.67
C HIS A 243 31.35 4.64 -2.77
N GLU A 244 31.47 5.54 -3.74
CA GLU A 244 32.45 5.46 -4.83
C GLU A 244 32.47 4.11 -5.58
N GLY A 245 31.30 3.51 -5.78
CA GLY A 245 31.14 2.21 -6.46
C GLY A 245 31.25 1.00 -5.54
N GLN A 246 31.40 1.18 -4.25
CA GLN A 246 31.31 0.11 -3.25
C GLN A 246 29.96 0.15 -2.56
N LEU A 247 29.23 -0.95 -2.65
CA LEU A 247 27.91 -1.09 -2.00
C LEU A 247 28.09 -1.54 -0.56
N ALA A 248 27.58 -0.77 0.38
CA ALA A 248 27.53 -1.11 1.80
C ALA A 248 26.09 -1.39 2.24
N LEU A 249 25.84 -2.60 2.75
CA LEU A 249 24.55 -2.99 3.33
C LEU A 249 24.56 -2.78 4.82
N LYS A 250 23.50 -2.17 5.36
CA LYS A 250 23.26 -2.01 6.79
C LYS A 250 21.81 -2.38 7.11
N THR A 251 21.58 -2.91 8.30
CA THR A 251 20.22 -3.03 8.84
C THR A 251 19.75 -1.64 9.27
N ALA A 252 18.52 -1.28 8.91
CA ALA A 252 17.97 0.01 9.32
C ALA A 252 17.78 0.05 10.84
N SER A 253 18.23 1.12 11.49
CA SER A 253 18.12 1.26 12.96
C SER A 253 16.66 1.24 13.45
N MET A 254 15.74 1.67 12.59
CA MET A 254 14.30 1.64 12.85
C MET A 254 13.67 0.25 12.75
N ALA A 255 14.29 -0.68 12.02
CA ALA A 255 13.82 -2.06 11.91
C ALA A 255 14.25 -2.95 13.08
N GLN A 256 15.08 -2.43 13.99
CA GLN A 256 15.62 -3.17 15.13
C GLN A 256 14.91 -2.77 16.44
N PRO A 257 13.86 -3.45 16.84
CA PRO A 257 13.29 -3.23 18.16
C PRO A 257 14.29 -3.68 19.23
N VAL A 258 14.67 -2.75 20.10
CA VAL A 258 15.59 -3.05 21.19
C VAL A 258 14.81 -3.59 22.37
N VAL A 259 14.99 -4.89 22.62
CA VAL A 259 14.42 -5.57 23.80
C VAL A 259 15.48 -5.62 24.90
N LYS A 260 15.21 -4.96 26.03
CA LYS A 260 16.11 -4.89 27.18
C LYS A 260 15.66 -5.81 28.31
N PHE A 261 16.61 -6.44 28.98
CA PHE A 261 16.33 -7.25 30.16
C PHE A 261 16.31 -6.37 31.41
N ARG A 262 15.25 -6.42 32.20
CA ARG A 262 15.11 -5.67 33.45
C ARG A 262 15.87 -6.33 34.59
N ARG A 263 17.21 -6.22 34.59
CA ARG A 263 18.09 -6.86 35.57
C ARG A 263 17.77 -6.47 37.01
N LYS A 264 17.46 -5.21 37.30
CA LYS A 264 17.12 -4.72 38.65
C LYS A 264 15.91 -5.44 39.21
N TYR A 265 14.84 -5.56 38.41
CA TYR A 265 13.64 -6.26 38.81
C TYR A 265 13.88 -7.74 39.04
N TYR A 266 14.62 -8.39 38.17
CA TYR A 266 15.01 -9.81 38.37
C TYR A 266 15.79 -10.04 39.65
N GLN A 267 16.74 -9.16 40.00
CA GLN A 267 17.54 -9.26 41.23
C GLN A 267 16.71 -9.00 42.50
N GLN A 268 15.81 -8.01 42.47
CA GLN A 268 14.93 -7.68 43.61
C GLN A 268 13.98 -8.84 43.94
N MET A 269 13.33 -9.39 42.92
CA MET A 269 12.40 -10.51 43.10
C MET A 269 13.12 -11.81 43.47
N GLY A 270 14.35 -12.02 42.97
CA GLY A 270 15.16 -13.19 43.31
C GLY A 270 15.72 -13.20 44.72
N GLN A 271 15.58 -12.12 45.53
CA GLN A 271 15.95 -12.08 46.95
C GLN A 271 14.87 -12.73 47.84
N HIS A 272 13.67 -12.96 47.32
CA HIS A 272 12.62 -13.68 48.01
C HIS A 272 12.89 -15.19 47.87
N ASP A 273 13.09 -15.87 49.01
CA ASP A 273 13.40 -17.30 49.08
C ASP A 273 12.14 -18.18 48.93
N ASP A 274 11.32 -17.82 47.93
CA ASP A 274 10.10 -18.54 47.57
C ASP A 274 10.34 -19.33 46.27
N ARG A 275 10.07 -20.64 46.37
CA ARG A 275 10.27 -21.58 45.27
C ARG A 275 9.40 -21.26 44.06
N GLU A 276 8.15 -20.83 44.28
CA GLU A 276 7.22 -20.48 43.19
C GLU A 276 7.72 -19.25 42.45
N VAL A 277 8.20 -18.21 43.15
CA VAL A 277 8.78 -17.02 42.58
C VAL A 277 10.03 -17.35 41.76
N THR A 278 10.88 -18.23 42.26
CA THR A 278 12.10 -18.66 41.55
C THR A 278 11.78 -19.41 40.26
N GLU A 279 10.81 -20.34 40.29
CA GLU A 279 10.37 -21.07 39.10
C GLU A 279 9.73 -20.11 38.07
N TYR A 280 8.89 -19.18 38.49
CA TYR A 280 8.29 -18.14 37.64
C TYR A 280 9.35 -17.25 36.98
N LEU A 281 10.30 -16.73 37.73
CA LEU A 281 11.40 -15.91 37.21
C LEU A 281 12.25 -16.66 36.19
N LYS A 282 12.51 -17.94 36.42
CA LYS A 282 13.25 -18.79 35.49
C LYS A 282 12.49 -19.00 34.19
N GLU A 283 11.18 -19.23 34.27
CA GLU A 283 10.33 -19.35 33.08
C GLU A 283 10.32 -18.06 32.26
N LYS A 284 10.09 -16.91 32.90
CA LYS A 284 10.06 -15.59 32.27
C LYS A 284 11.41 -15.18 31.69
N LYS A 285 12.51 -15.55 32.34
CA LYS A 285 13.85 -15.37 31.79
C LYS A 285 14.08 -16.22 30.54
N ASN A 286 13.69 -17.49 30.57
CA ASN A 286 13.79 -18.38 29.40
C ASN A 286 12.96 -17.87 28.21
N GLU A 287 11.80 -17.23 28.46
CA GLU A 287 10.99 -16.58 27.43
C GLU A 287 11.71 -15.37 26.84
N TYR A 288 12.31 -14.52 27.68
CA TYR A 288 13.12 -13.38 27.24
C TYR A 288 14.30 -13.84 26.37
N ASP A 289 15.09 -14.82 26.85
CA ASP A 289 16.26 -15.33 26.14
C ASP A 289 15.88 -15.92 24.76
N TRP A 290 14.73 -16.59 24.70
CA TRP A 290 14.19 -17.11 23.44
C TRP A 290 13.78 -15.98 22.48
N ILE A 291 13.06 -14.94 22.95
CA ILE A 291 12.67 -13.78 22.13
C ILE A 291 13.91 -13.07 21.59
N ALA A 292 14.89 -12.79 22.45
CA ALA A 292 16.14 -12.14 22.08
C ALA A 292 16.91 -12.92 20.99
N SER A 293 17.03 -14.25 21.16
CA SER A 293 17.66 -15.14 20.18
C SER A 293 16.89 -15.17 18.85
N SER A 294 15.56 -15.20 18.90
CA SER A 294 14.71 -15.21 17.69
C SER A 294 14.82 -13.89 16.91
N LEU A 295 14.89 -12.75 17.59
CA LEU A 295 15.11 -11.44 16.96
C LEU A 295 16.48 -11.37 16.29
N GLN A 296 17.53 -11.82 16.96
CA GLN A 296 18.87 -11.85 16.41
C GLN A 296 18.97 -12.78 15.18
N GLN A 297 18.32 -13.94 15.23
CA GLN A 297 18.27 -14.87 14.11
C GLN A 297 17.48 -14.29 12.93
N ARG A 298 16.38 -13.58 13.20
CA ARG A 298 15.60 -12.86 12.17
C ARG A 298 16.47 -11.83 11.46
N GLU A 299 17.13 -10.96 12.22
CA GLU A 299 18.00 -9.92 11.68
C GLU A 299 19.13 -10.51 10.82
N ALA A 300 19.84 -11.49 11.35
CA ALA A 300 20.91 -12.18 10.63
C ALA A 300 20.40 -12.83 9.32
N THR A 301 19.20 -13.39 9.32
CA THR A 301 18.59 -14.00 8.14
C THR A 301 18.26 -12.95 7.08
N ILE A 302 17.59 -11.86 7.47
CA ILE A 302 17.22 -10.77 6.55
C ILE A 302 18.49 -10.13 5.96
N PHE A 303 19.51 -9.88 6.78
CA PHE A 303 20.80 -9.33 6.34
C PHE A 303 21.50 -10.24 5.32
N ARG A 304 21.59 -11.56 5.58
CA ARG A 304 22.18 -12.54 4.65
C ARG A 304 21.43 -12.60 3.32
N VAL A 305 20.09 -12.55 3.36
CA VAL A 305 19.24 -12.51 2.16
C VAL A 305 19.49 -11.22 1.39
N GLY A 306 19.53 -10.07 2.07
CA GLY A 306 19.85 -8.78 1.46
C GLY A 306 21.23 -8.79 0.77
N THR A 307 22.25 -9.35 1.42
CA THR A 307 23.60 -9.51 0.83
C THR A 307 23.56 -10.34 -0.46
N ALA A 308 22.88 -11.49 -0.44
CA ALA A 308 22.75 -12.34 -1.63
C ALA A 308 22.00 -11.65 -2.80
N ILE A 309 21.00 -10.81 -2.47
CA ILE A 309 20.30 -9.98 -3.47
C ILE A 309 21.25 -8.95 -4.08
N ILE A 310 22.01 -8.21 -3.26
CA ILE A 310 22.93 -7.17 -3.73
C ILE A 310 24.02 -7.76 -4.61
N GLU A 311 24.63 -8.87 -4.21
CA GLU A 311 25.65 -9.57 -4.99
C GLU A 311 25.13 -9.98 -6.39
N ARG A 312 23.85 -10.39 -6.48
CA ARG A 312 23.26 -10.79 -7.76
C ARG A 312 22.80 -9.64 -8.62
N GLN A 313 22.33 -8.56 -7.98
CA GLN A 313 21.75 -7.36 -8.60
C GLN A 313 22.68 -6.14 -8.55
N GLU A 314 24.00 -6.36 -8.50
CA GLU A 314 24.99 -5.29 -8.34
C GLU A 314 24.82 -4.15 -9.36
N ASP A 315 24.54 -4.47 -10.63
CA ASP A 315 24.37 -3.48 -11.69
C ASP A 315 23.17 -2.56 -11.44
N PHE A 316 22.10 -3.07 -10.81
CA PHE A 316 20.92 -2.30 -10.43
C PHE A 316 21.27 -1.32 -9.29
N PHE A 317 21.91 -1.80 -8.23
CA PHE A 317 22.27 -0.97 -7.07
C PHE A 317 23.35 0.07 -7.36
N LEU A 318 24.17 -0.16 -8.40
CA LEU A 318 25.16 0.80 -8.90
C LEU A 318 24.58 1.74 -9.97
N GLU A 319 23.27 1.71 -10.21
CA GLU A 319 22.58 2.52 -11.25
C GLU A 319 23.13 2.33 -12.68
N LYS A 320 23.87 1.24 -12.92
CA LYS A 320 24.40 0.90 -14.25
C LYS A 320 23.32 0.36 -15.19
N SER A 321 22.26 -0.22 -14.61
CA SER A 321 21.13 -0.78 -15.35
C SER A 321 19.87 -0.74 -14.49
N GLN A 322 18.76 -0.36 -15.09
CA GLN A 322 17.43 -0.47 -14.44
C GLN A 322 16.86 -1.90 -14.53
N ASP A 323 17.52 -2.76 -15.30
CA ASP A 323 17.10 -4.13 -15.52
C ASP A 323 17.55 -5.06 -14.40
N LEU A 324 16.62 -5.86 -13.88
CA LEU A 324 16.90 -6.87 -12.88
C LEU A 324 17.37 -8.17 -13.53
N LYS A 325 18.44 -8.76 -13.00
CA LYS A 325 18.87 -10.11 -13.37
C LYS A 325 17.91 -11.15 -12.79
N PRO A 326 17.59 -12.23 -13.49
CA PRO A 326 16.74 -13.29 -12.93
C PRO A 326 17.35 -13.89 -11.66
N LEU A 327 16.53 -13.98 -10.61
CA LEU A 327 16.90 -14.56 -9.32
C LEU A 327 15.70 -15.34 -8.77
N LEU A 328 15.89 -16.61 -8.46
CA LEU A 328 14.84 -17.45 -7.91
C LEU A 328 15.05 -17.64 -6.39
N LEU A 329 13.96 -17.83 -5.67
CA LEU A 329 14.02 -18.11 -4.22
C LEU A 329 14.89 -19.31 -3.89
N ARG A 330 14.80 -20.37 -4.71
CA ARG A 330 15.60 -21.59 -4.56
C ARG A 330 17.11 -21.36 -4.70
N ASP A 331 17.51 -20.39 -5.55
CA ASP A 331 18.94 -20.12 -5.79
C ASP A 331 19.56 -19.49 -4.53
N VAL A 332 18.87 -18.52 -3.90
CA VAL A 332 19.28 -17.92 -2.63
C VAL A 332 19.16 -18.93 -1.47
N ALA A 333 18.12 -19.75 -1.46
CA ALA A 333 17.95 -20.81 -0.45
C ALA A 333 19.12 -21.80 -0.47
N GLN A 334 19.57 -22.21 -1.66
CA GLN A 334 20.73 -23.08 -1.83
C GLN A 334 22.04 -22.39 -1.39
N GLN A 335 22.25 -21.13 -1.77
CA GLN A 335 23.43 -20.34 -1.38
C GLN A 335 23.53 -20.20 0.14
N LEU A 336 22.41 -19.92 0.81
CA LEU A 336 22.35 -19.69 2.26
C LEU A 336 22.15 -20.97 3.08
N GLN A 337 21.98 -22.13 2.44
CA GLN A 337 21.71 -23.45 3.07
C GLN A 337 20.46 -23.43 3.98
N VAL A 338 19.38 -22.78 3.53
CA VAL A 338 18.10 -22.72 4.21
C VAL A 338 16.96 -23.19 3.31
N HIS A 339 15.79 -23.47 3.87
CA HIS A 339 14.64 -23.86 3.08
C HIS A 339 14.07 -22.65 2.29
N GLU A 340 13.53 -22.87 1.10
CA GLU A 340 12.94 -21.83 0.26
C GLU A 340 11.82 -21.05 0.98
N SER A 341 11.03 -21.74 1.81
CA SER A 341 10.00 -21.10 2.62
C SER A 341 10.54 -20.09 3.65
N THR A 342 11.79 -20.29 4.14
CA THR A 342 12.44 -19.34 5.04
C THR A 342 12.79 -18.05 4.31
N ILE A 343 13.33 -18.16 3.09
CA ILE A 343 13.61 -17.02 2.23
C ILE A 343 12.30 -16.26 1.93
N SER A 344 11.26 -16.98 1.45
CA SER A 344 9.96 -16.38 1.13
C SER A 344 9.38 -15.59 2.32
N ARG A 345 9.48 -16.11 3.54
CA ARG A 345 9.03 -15.43 4.77
C ARG A 345 9.88 -14.22 5.13
N SER A 346 11.18 -14.27 4.87
CA SER A 346 12.11 -13.18 5.21
C SER A 346 12.07 -11.99 4.24
N ILE A 347 11.48 -12.14 3.04
CA ILE A 347 11.39 -11.06 2.04
C ILE A 347 9.99 -10.44 1.93
N ASN A 348 8.94 -11.16 2.37
CA ASN A 348 7.57 -10.70 2.22
C ASN A 348 7.30 -9.52 3.17
N GLY A 349 6.78 -8.40 2.64
CA GLY A 349 6.55 -7.18 3.42
C GLY A 349 7.82 -6.53 3.99
N LYS A 350 8.99 -6.78 3.37
CA LYS A 350 10.27 -6.20 3.76
C LYS A 350 10.78 -5.27 2.68
N TYR A 351 11.37 -4.15 3.11
CA TYR A 351 11.80 -3.09 2.22
C TYR A 351 13.29 -2.80 2.36
N ILE A 352 13.91 -2.44 1.25
CA ILE A 352 15.29 -1.97 1.17
C ILE A 352 15.30 -0.54 0.67
N GLN A 353 15.97 0.34 1.40
CA GLN A 353 16.20 1.72 1.02
C GLN A 353 17.54 1.81 0.27
N THR A 354 17.52 2.52 -0.85
CA THR A 354 18.69 2.87 -1.66
C THR A 354 18.78 4.39 -1.79
N ASP A 355 19.87 4.89 -2.34
CA ASP A 355 20.07 6.33 -2.56
C ASP A 355 19.06 6.92 -3.57
N PHE A 356 18.49 6.08 -4.45
CA PHE A 356 17.52 6.47 -5.49
C PHE A 356 16.08 6.00 -5.24
N GLY A 357 15.79 5.36 -4.10
CA GLY A 357 14.42 4.99 -3.75
C GLY A 357 14.29 3.82 -2.80
N MET A 358 13.03 3.49 -2.48
CA MET A 358 12.68 2.37 -1.62
C MET A 358 12.04 1.26 -2.44
N PHE A 359 12.46 0.01 -2.21
CA PHE A 359 12.00 -1.15 -2.98
C PHE A 359 11.63 -2.31 -2.05
N GLU A 360 10.56 -3.03 -2.40
CA GLU A 360 10.23 -4.29 -1.73
C GLU A 360 11.26 -5.36 -2.10
N LEU A 361 11.79 -6.12 -1.12
CA LEU A 361 12.76 -7.20 -1.35
C LEU A 361 12.26 -8.27 -2.33
N LYS A 362 10.94 -8.50 -2.33
CA LYS A 362 10.28 -9.44 -3.24
C LYS A 362 10.45 -9.07 -4.72
N ARG A 363 10.56 -7.78 -5.05
CA ARG A 363 10.74 -7.28 -6.42
C ARG A 363 11.99 -7.85 -7.10
N PHE A 364 13.06 -8.10 -6.32
CA PHE A 364 14.32 -8.61 -6.86
C PHE A 364 14.27 -10.10 -7.28
N PHE A 365 13.21 -10.81 -6.88
CA PHE A 365 13.01 -12.21 -7.24
C PHE A 365 12.15 -12.32 -8.49
N THR A 366 12.80 -12.34 -9.65
CA THR A 366 12.17 -12.39 -10.97
C THR A 366 12.49 -13.68 -11.70
N LYS A 367 11.48 -14.20 -12.42
CA LYS A 367 11.68 -15.40 -13.27
C LYS A 367 12.28 -14.99 -14.61
N ALA A 368 13.16 -15.84 -15.15
CA ALA A 368 13.61 -15.71 -16.53
C ALA A 368 12.45 -15.97 -17.49
N VAL A 369 12.22 -15.06 -18.44
CA VAL A 369 11.10 -15.15 -19.40
C VAL A 369 11.52 -15.80 -20.72
N SER A 370 12.81 -15.72 -21.10
CA SER A 370 13.33 -16.30 -22.34
C SER A 370 14.47 -17.25 -22.05
N LYS A 371 14.31 -18.50 -22.48
CA LYS A 371 15.40 -19.50 -22.58
C LYS A 371 15.71 -19.71 -24.07
N ARG A 372 16.72 -19.07 -24.63
CA ARG A 372 17.31 -19.57 -25.88
C ARG A 372 18.43 -20.54 -25.58
N PRO A 373 18.50 -21.66 -26.33
CA PRO A 373 19.62 -22.63 -26.23
C PRO A 373 20.95 -22.05 -26.73
N THR A 374 20.97 -20.93 -27.41
CA THR A 374 22.13 -20.34 -28.07
C THR A 374 22.39 -18.91 -27.58
N GLY A 375 23.16 -18.76 -26.48
CA GLY A 375 23.96 -17.56 -26.18
C GLY A 375 23.29 -16.20 -25.98
N GLY A 376 21.95 -16.12 -25.90
CA GLY A 376 21.23 -14.87 -25.67
C GLY A 376 21.22 -14.43 -24.19
N LYS A 377 21.24 -13.12 -23.93
CA LYS A 377 21.01 -12.57 -22.58
C LYS A 377 19.72 -13.11 -21.98
N ILE A 378 19.79 -13.66 -20.79
CA ILE A 378 18.61 -14.08 -20.02
C ILE A 378 17.90 -12.80 -19.56
N VAL A 379 16.68 -12.57 -20.05
CA VAL A 379 15.89 -11.35 -19.74
C VAL A 379 14.86 -11.68 -18.67
N SER A 380 14.73 -10.83 -17.67
CA SER A 380 13.75 -10.97 -16.61
C SER A 380 12.36 -10.49 -17.06
N ALA A 381 11.31 -10.92 -16.36
CA ALA A 381 9.95 -10.44 -16.62
C ALA A 381 9.83 -8.92 -16.41
N ASP A 382 10.52 -8.39 -15.42
CA ASP A 382 10.54 -6.97 -15.08
C ASP A 382 11.17 -6.12 -16.20
N SER A 383 12.32 -6.55 -16.74
CA SER A 383 12.98 -5.90 -17.89
C SER A 383 12.07 -5.84 -19.13
N VAL A 384 11.32 -6.92 -19.38
CA VAL A 384 10.37 -6.95 -20.50
C VAL A 384 9.20 -5.99 -20.26
N GLN A 385 8.68 -5.91 -19.05
CA GLN A 385 7.61 -4.97 -18.70
C GLN A 385 8.08 -3.52 -18.85
N HIS A 386 9.28 -3.21 -18.35
CA HIS A 386 9.89 -1.90 -18.51
C HIS A 386 10.09 -1.53 -19.99
N ARG A 387 10.55 -2.48 -20.82
CA ARG A 387 10.72 -2.27 -22.26
C ARG A 387 9.38 -2.01 -22.96
N ILE A 388 8.32 -2.74 -22.58
CA ILE A 388 6.95 -2.51 -23.12
C ILE A 388 6.48 -1.11 -22.75
N MET A 389 6.70 -0.67 -21.51
CA MET A 389 6.34 0.66 -21.04
C MET A 389 7.06 1.75 -21.85
N THR A 390 8.38 1.63 -22.01
CA THR A 390 9.19 2.57 -22.82
C THR A 390 8.72 2.64 -24.28
N LEU A 391 8.39 1.49 -24.90
CA LEU A 391 7.88 1.45 -26.28
C LEU A 391 6.53 2.14 -26.42
N ILE A 392 5.67 2.04 -25.40
CA ILE A 392 4.36 2.67 -25.39
C ILE A 392 4.47 4.18 -25.10
N GLU A 393 5.39 4.60 -24.24
CA GLU A 393 5.66 6.01 -23.98
C GLU A 393 6.19 6.75 -25.20
N GLN A 394 6.98 6.05 -26.03
CA GLN A 394 7.56 6.60 -27.27
C GLN A 394 6.67 6.39 -28.50
N GLU A 395 5.49 5.77 -28.37
CA GLU A 395 4.62 5.50 -29.50
C GLU A 395 3.94 6.78 -30.05
N ASN A 396 3.61 6.76 -31.34
CA ASN A 396 2.76 7.81 -31.92
C ASN A 396 1.32 7.63 -31.40
N LYS A 397 0.83 8.64 -30.66
CA LYS A 397 -0.50 8.64 -30.05
C LYS A 397 -1.65 8.58 -31.04
N GLU A 398 -1.45 9.03 -32.32
CA GLU A 398 -2.45 8.89 -33.37
C GLU A 398 -2.52 7.45 -33.92
N LYS A 399 -1.39 6.73 -33.93
CA LYS A 399 -1.28 5.36 -34.42
C LYS A 399 -0.58 4.46 -33.41
N PRO A 400 -1.23 4.16 -32.28
CA PRO A 400 -0.61 3.37 -31.21
C PRO A 400 -0.17 1.97 -31.67
N LEU A 401 0.89 1.47 -31.06
CA LEU A 401 1.43 0.14 -31.34
C LEU A 401 0.43 -0.93 -30.91
N SER A 402 0.08 -1.86 -31.80
CA SER A 402 -0.68 -3.04 -31.44
C SER A 402 0.19 -4.04 -30.68
N ASP A 403 -0.42 -4.88 -29.83
CA ASP A 403 0.30 -5.93 -29.08
C ASP A 403 1.13 -6.82 -30.03
N GLN A 404 0.67 -7.01 -31.28
CA GLN A 404 1.40 -7.78 -32.29
C GLN A 404 2.64 -7.05 -32.83
N LYS A 405 2.56 -5.71 -32.99
CA LYS A 405 3.74 -4.89 -33.35
C LYS A 405 4.77 -4.88 -32.22
N ILE A 406 4.33 -4.77 -30.98
CA ILE A 406 5.21 -4.86 -29.81
C ILE A 406 5.95 -6.21 -29.77
N VAL A 407 5.25 -7.31 -30.04
CA VAL A 407 5.88 -8.65 -30.19
C VAL A 407 6.95 -8.66 -31.28
N GLN A 408 6.68 -8.05 -32.43
CA GLN A 408 7.65 -7.99 -33.55
C GLN A 408 8.92 -7.22 -33.14
N ILE A 409 8.78 -6.10 -32.45
CA ILE A 409 9.91 -5.29 -31.98
C ILE A 409 10.72 -6.08 -30.94
N LEU A 410 10.06 -6.69 -29.96
CA LEU A 410 10.73 -7.48 -28.92
C LEU A 410 11.44 -8.73 -29.50
N ASN A 411 10.84 -9.37 -30.50
CA ASN A 411 11.48 -10.49 -31.20
C ASN A 411 12.74 -10.06 -31.98
N ALA A 412 12.73 -8.85 -32.56
CA ALA A 412 13.91 -8.27 -33.21
C ALA A 412 15.04 -7.97 -32.20
N GLU A 413 14.67 -7.66 -30.94
CA GLU A 413 15.59 -7.49 -29.82
C GLU A 413 15.99 -8.84 -29.16
N ASN A 414 15.69 -9.97 -29.80
CA ASN A 414 15.98 -11.34 -29.32
C ASN A 414 15.19 -11.78 -28.05
N VAL A 415 14.03 -11.18 -27.81
CA VAL A 415 13.11 -11.58 -26.72
C VAL A 415 11.88 -12.23 -27.33
N GLU A 416 11.83 -13.57 -27.31
CA GLU A 416 10.70 -14.32 -27.88
C GLU A 416 9.52 -14.34 -26.91
N LEU A 417 8.44 -13.66 -27.29
CA LEU A 417 7.22 -13.60 -26.52
C LEU A 417 5.99 -13.84 -27.37
N SER A 418 4.98 -14.45 -26.75
CA SER A 418 3.66 -14.55 -27.38
C SER A 418 2.87 -13.26 -27.25
N ARG A 419 1.95 -12.98 -28.20
CA ARG A 419 1.01 -11.86 -28.12
C ARG A 419 0.22 -11.88 -26.81
N ARG A 420 -0.18 -13.05 -26.33
CA ARG A 420 -0.90 -13.21 -25.04
C ARG A 420 -0.07 -12.76 -23.86
N THR A 421 1.23 -13.04 -23.87
CA THR A 421 2.16 -12.64 -22.80
C THR A 421 2.33 -11.11 -22.78
N VAL A 422 2.47 -10.48 -23.95
CA VAL A 422 2.56 -9.01 -24.07
C VAL A 422 1.27 -8.36 -23.59
N ALA A 423 0.11 -8.88 -24.00
CA ALA A 423 -1.19 -8.37 -23.53
C ALA A 423 -1.31 -8.46 -22.00
N LYS A 424 -0.94 -9.61 -21.40
CA LYS A 424 -0.93 -9.80 -19.95
C LYS A 424 0.01 -8.82 -19.23
N TYR A 425 1.21 -8.59 -19.76
CA TYR A 425 2.16 -7.64 -19.15
C TYR A 425 1.66 -6.20 -19.26
N ARG A 426 1.06 -5.82 -20.40
CA ARG A 426 0.43 -4.50 -20.57
C ARG A 426 -0.73 -4.30 -19.57
N GLU A 427 -1.59 -5.31 -19.40
CA GLU A 427 -2.70 -5.26 -18.44
C GLU A 427 -2.21 -5.16 -17.00
N ASN A 428 -1.16 -5.90 -16.63
CA ASN A 428 -0.53 -5.78 -15.31
C ASN A 428 0.05 -4.38 -15.03
N LEU A 429 0.45 -3.66 -16.08
CA LEU A 429 0.92 -2.28 -16.00
C LEU A 429 -0.25 -1.26 -16.07
N ASN A 430 -1.51 -1.72 -16.07
CA ASN A 430 -2.71 -0.89 -16.23
C ASN A 430 -2.72 -0.05 -17.51
N ILE A 431 -2.03 -0.51 -18.56
CA ILE A 431 -1.98 0.18 -19.85
C ILE A 431 -3.12 -0.35 -20.75
N PRO A 432 -4.01 0.53 -21.24
CA PRO A 432 -5.14 0.12 -22.08
C PRO A 432 -4.70 -0.38 -23.46
N SER A 433 -5.60 -1.07 -24.18
CA SER A 433 -5.35 -1.57 -25.53
C SER A 433 -5.05 -0.45 -26.54
N SER A 434 -4.42 -0.76 -27.67
CA SER A 434 -4.08 0.23 -28.69
C SER A 434 -5.28 1.05 -29.19
N SER A 435 -6.46 0.44 -29.28
CA SER A 435 -7.70 1.15 -29.63
C SER A 435 -8.11 2.20 -28.59
N LYS A 436 -7.91 1.90 -27.30
CA LYS A 436 -8.22 2.83 -26.20
C LYS A 436 -7.13 3.88 -25.97
N ARG A 437 -5.90 3.68 -26.50
CA ARG A 437 -4.80 4.65 -26.42
C ARG A 437 -4.79 5.66 -27.55
N LYS A 438 -5.54 5.42 -28.64
CA LYS A 438 -5.58 6.31 -29.80
C LYS A 438 -6.12 7.69 -29.39
N GLN A 439 -5.38 8.74 -29.71
CA GLN A 439 -5.79 10.14 -29.54
C GLN A 439 -6.11 10.76 -30.87
N TYR A 440 -7.14 11.59 -30.90
CA TYR A 440 -7.54 12.38 -32.06
C TYR A 440 -7.11 13.83 -31.81
N LEU A 441 -5.94 14.21 -32.33
CA LEU A 441 -5.43 15.57 -32.19
C LEU A 441 -6.14 16.45 -33.24
N ARG A 442 -6.39 17.70 -32.86
CA ARG A 442 -6.90 18.72 -33.79
C ARG A 442 -5.81 19.00 -34.84
N THR A 443 -6.07 18.73 -36.09
CA THR A 443 -5.23 19.24 -37.20
C THR A 443 -5.44 20.75 -37.23
N GLU A 444 -4.41 21.53 -36.86
CA GLU A 444 -4.36 22.97 -37.09
C GLU A 444 -4.50 23.34 -38.60
#